data_5e1acd767d4a1429ac910b65b141008e
#
_entry.id   5e1acd767d4a1429ac910b65b141008e
#
_cell.length_a   1.000
_cell.length_b   1.000
_cell.length_c   1.000
_cell.angle_alpha   90.00
_cell.angle_beta   90.00
_cell.angle_gamma   90.00
#
_symmetry.space_group_name_H-M   'P 1'
#
loop_
_entity.id
_entity.type
_entity.pdbx_description
1 polymer ?
#
loop_
_entity_poly.entity_id
_entity_poly.type
_entity_poly.pdbx_seq_one_letter_code
_entity_poly.pdbx_strand_id
1 'polypeptide(L)'
;FTHKYQGIPEDGYTAMVERILDHPNIDLHLSTPFDRLRQYDHIVWTGTIDSFFDYELGELAYRTLTFRHELGEGDMQGCHTVNYPEYDTRWTRSVEHKHFTPWENHDNSIVTFEYSHEWRRGDIPYYPVRLAEDQAVLDQYIAMAEQLPSVTFAGRLGTYRYMDMDVTIAEALKTAQQL
;
A
#
# COMPACT_ATOMS: atom_id res chain seq x y z
N PHE A 1 -20.09 -3.64 -1.17
CA PHE A 1 -19.56 -2.27 -1.07
C PHE A 1 -20.72 -1.29 -0.98
N THR A 2 -20.72 -0.45 0.07
CA THR A 2 -21.81 0.50 0.37
C THR A 2 -21.43 1.96 0.08
N HIS A 3 -20.22 2.20 -0.47
CA HIS A 3 -19.78 3.55 -0.79
C HIS A 3 -20.62 4.16 -1.91
N LYS A 4 -21.07 5.39 -1.70
CA LYS A 4 -21.91 6.15 -2.64
C LYS A 4 -21.20 6.41 -3.97
N TYR A 5 -19.90 6.61 -3.92
CA TYR A 5 -19.05 6.87 -5.07
C TYR A 5 -17.98 5.79 -5.16
N GLN A 6 -17.82 5.23 -6.34
CA GLN A 6 -16.80 4.23 -6.65
C GLN A 6 -16.25 4.56 -8.03
N GLY A 7 -14.94 4.40 -8.19
CA GLY A 7 -14.29 4.67 -9.45
C GLY A 7 -12.80 4.37 -9.37
N ILE A 8 -12.19 4.31 -10.52
CA ILE A 8 -10.75 4.26 -10.71
C ILE A 8 -10.36 5.41 -11.64
N PRO A 9 -9.13 5.94 -11.56
CA PRO A 9 -8.66 6.95 -12.49
C PRO A 9 -8.70 6.43 -13.93
N GLU A 10 -9.20 7.24 -14.88
CA GLU A 10 -9.33 6.85 -16.29
C GLU A 10 -7.97 6.45 -16.91
N ASP A 11 -6.91 7.21 -16.61
CA ASP A 11 -5.54 6.95 -17.06
C ASP A 11 -4.74 6.04 -16.10
N GLY A 12 -5.41 5.42 -15.12
CA GLY A 12 -4.79 4.58 -14.11
C GLY A 12 -4.14 5.34 -12.94
N TYR A 13 -3.76 4.59 -11.91
CA TYR A 13 -3.20 5.16 -10.67
C TYR A 13 -1.81 5.76 -10.86
N THR A 14 -0.99 5.20 -11.74
CA THR A 14 0.36 5.73 -12.01
C THR A 14 0.28 7.15 -12.55
N ALA A 15 -0.55 7.39 -13.57
CA ALA A 15 -0.74 8.72 -14.13
C ALA A 15 -1.34 9.72 -13.11
N MET A 16 -2.23 9.26 -12.24
CA MET A 16 -2.75 10.08 -11.14
C MET A 16 -1.64 10.52 -10.19
N VAL A 17 -0.78 9.58 -9.77
CA VAL A 17 0.33 9.88 -8.86
C VAL A 17 1.37 10.77 -9.53
N GLU A 18 1.71 10.54 -10.79
CA GLU A 18 2.60 11.39 -11.57
C GLU A 18 2.11 12.84 -11.61
N ARG A 19 0.81 13.05 -11.86
CA ARG A 19 0.21 14.41 -11.84
C ARG A 19 0.26 15.06 -10.46
N ILE A 20 0.11 14.30 -9.37
CA ILE A 20 0.22 14.82 -7.99
C ILE A 20 1.67 15.25 -7.71
N LEU A 21 2.65 14.51 -8.23
CA LEU A 21 4.07 14.74 -8.00
C LEU A 21 4.66 15.78 -8.98
N ASP A 22 3.97 16.11 -10.06
CA ASP A 22 4.41 17.13 -11.03
C ASP A 22 4.20 18.54 -10.48
N HIS A 23 5.08 18.94 -9.57
CA HIS A 23 5.02 20.24 -8.93
C HIS A 23 6.46 20.80 -8.72
N PRO A 24 6.73 22.09 -8.98
CA PRO A 24 8.09 22.66 -8.92
C PRO A 24 8.74 22.59 -7.54
N ASN A 25 7.99 22.40 -6.47
CA ASN A 25 8.51 22.26 -5.11
C ASN A 25 8.69 20.80 -4.69
N ILE A 26 8.48 19.83 -5.59
CA ILE A 26 8.67 18.40 -5.32
C ILE A 26 9.87 17.93 -6.11
N ASP A 27 10.87 17.41 -5.42
CA ASP A 27 12.03 16.73 -6.00
C ASP A 27 11.89 15.22 -5.79
N LEU A 28 11.54 14.50 -6.86
CA LEU A 28 11.23 13.06 -6.81
C LEU A 28 12.49 12.23 -7.07
N HIS A 29 12.86 11.40 -6.11
CA HIS A 29 13.96 10.44 -6.21
C HIS A 29 13.41 9.00 -6.16
N LEU A 30 13.27 8.35 -7.32
CA LEU A 30 12.87 6.94 -7.42
C LEU A 30 14.06 6.01 -7.17
N SER A 31 13.79 4.81 -6.66
CA SER A 31 14.81 3.78 -6.40
C SER A 31 15.97 4.26 -5.52
N THR A 32 15.71 5.25 -4.69
CA THR A 32 16.69 5.88 -3.81
C THR A 32 16.34 5.55 -2.36
N PRO A 33 17.18 4.80 -1.65
CA PRO A 33 16.97 4.57 -0.21
C PRO A 33 16.96 5.89 0.56
N PHE A 34 16.17 5.94 1.64
CA PHE A 34 16.16 7.10 2.53
C PHE A 34 17.54 7.31 3.15
N ASP A 35 18.09 8.52 2.96
CA ASP A 35 19.39 8.89 3.52
C ASP A 35 19.23 9.44 4.94
N ARG A 36 19.52 8.61 5.94
CA ARG A 36 19.47 8.97 7.37
C ARG A 36 20.55 9.95 7.81
N LEU A 37 21.61 10.11 7.03
CA LEU A 37 22.72 11.03 7.32
C LEU A 37 22.42 12.46 6.85
N ARG A 38 21.48 12.61 5.91
CA ARG A 38 21.04 13.91 5.44
C ARG A 38 20.20 14.61 6.49
N GLN A 39 20.44 15.90 6.72
CA GLN A 39 19.59 16.72 7.57
C GLN A 39 18.33 17.15 6.81
N TYR A 40 17.20 16.99 7.46
CA TYR A 40 15.88 17.42 7.01
C TYR A 40 15.25 18.28 8.08
N ASP A 41 14.51 19.32 7.70
CA ASP A 41 13.75 20.13 8.66
C ASP A 41 12.62 19.31 9.27
N HIS A 42 11.95 18.49 8.46
CA HIS A 42 10.92 17.55 8.90
C HIS A 42 10.90 16.32 8.00
N ILE A 43 10.54 15.17 8.58
CA ILE A 43 10.41 13.89 7.86
C ILE A 43 8.96 13.42 7.99
N VAL A 44 8.31 13.12 6.86
CA VAL A 44 7.05 12.37 6.84
C VAL A 44 7.38 10.93 6.44
N TRP A 45 7.37 10.03 7.40
CA TRP A 45 7.70 8.62 7.18
C TRP A 45 6.46 7.82 6.84
N THR A 46 6.44 7.19 5.65
CA THR A 46 5.34 6.34 5.17
C THR A 46 5.71 4.86 5.02
N GLY A 47 6.97 4.51 5.25
CA GLY A 47 7.43 3.13 5.37
C GLY A 47 6.93 2.47 6.65
N THR A 48 7.30 1.20 6.89
CA THR A 48 6.90 0.52 8.12
C THR A 48 7.53 1.19 9.34
N ILE A 49 6.77 1.30 10.45
CA ILE A 49 7.23 1.99 11.66
C ILE A 49 8.46 1.30 12.26
N ASP A 50 8.48 -0.02 12.32
CA ASP A 50 9.58 -0.81 12.83
C ASP A 50 10.88 -0.66 12.00
N SER A 51 10.76 -0.51 10.67
CA SER A 51 11.93 -0.28 9.83
C SER A 51 12.56 1.10 10.04
N PHE A 52 11.79 2.10 10.46
CA PHE A 52 12.35 3.39 10.83
C PHE A 52 13.34 3.27 11.99
N PHE A 53 13.07 2.38 12.92
CA PHE A 53 13.90 2.11 14.10
C PHE A 53 14.84 0.89 13.90
N ASP A 54 15.13 0.51 12.64
CA ASP A 54 16.01 -0.64 12.32
C ASP A 54 15.60 -1.95 13.02
N TYR A 55 14.31 -2.09 13.32
CA TYR A 55 13.72 -3.28 13.96
C TYR A 55 14.28 -3.58 15.35
N GLU A 56 14.75 -2.56 16.09
CA GLU A 56 15.44 -2.75 17.39
C GLU A 56 14.57 -3.41 18.48
N LEU A 57 13.24 -3.30 18.38
CA LEU A 57 12.29 -3.98 19.28
C LEU A 57 11.71 -5.28 18.66
N GLY A 58 12.20 -5.67 17.50
CA GLY A 58 11.69 -6.79 16.71
C GLY A 58 10.83 -6.36 15.52
N GLU A 59 10.53 -7.32 14.65
CA GLU A 59 9.69 -7.11 13.49
C GLU A 59 8.21 -7.17 13.86
N LEU A 60 7.41 -6.24 13.34
CA LEU A 60 5.97 -6.34 13.39
C LEU A 60 5.47 -7.26 12.27
N ALA A 61 4.29 -7.86 12.45
CA ALA A 61 3.73 -8.76 11.48
C ALA A 61 3.08 -8.01 10.30
N TYR A 62 3.47 -8.39 9.09
CA TYR A 62 2.87 -7.89 7.85
C TYR A 62 2.48 -9.05 6.92
N ARG A 63 1.55 -8.77 6.02
CA ARG A 63 1.26 -9.63 4.88
C ARG A 63 1.89 -9.05 3.63
N THR A 64 2.39 -9.95 2.78
CA THR A 64 2.83 -9.60 1.42
C THR A 64 2.01 -10.36 0.38
N LEU A 65 2.12 -9.94 -0.87
CA LEU A 65 1.43 -10.53 -2.01
C LEU A 65 2.45 -10.92 -3.07
N THR A 66 2.23 -12.07 -3.69
CA THR A 66 2.83 -12.42 -4.97
C THR A 66 1.75 -12.51 -6.04
N PHE A 67 2.11 -12.20 -7.27
CA PHE A 67 1.18 -12.10 -8.38
C PHE A 67 1.59 -13.08 -9.49
N ARG A 68 0.60 -13.78 -10.03
CA ARG A 68 0.75 -14.58 -11.25
C ARG A 68 -0.20 -14.03 -12.31
N HIS A 69 0.32 -13.77 -13.49
CA HIS A 69 -0.45 -13.27 -14.62
C HIS A 69 -0.69 -14.39 -15.60
N GLU A 70 -1.93 -14.49 -16.09
CA GLU A 70 -2.31 -15.39 -17.18
C GLU A 70 -2.89 -14.57 -18.32
N LEU A 71 -2.39 -14.80 -19.54
CA LEU A 71 -2.88 -14.21 -20.76
C LEU A 71 -3.84 -15.21 -21.42
N GLY A 72 -5.00 -14.75 -21.83
CA GLY A 72 -5.99 -15.55 -22.55
C GLY A 72 -6.75 -14.73 -23.61
N GLU A 73 -7.53 -15.41 -24.42
CA GLU A 73 -8.39 -14.79 -25.42
C GLU A 73 -9.77 -14.50 -24.84
N GLY A 74 -10.40 -13.44 -25.33
CA GLY A 74 -11.75 -13.06 -24.97
C GLY A 74 -11.90 -12.62 -23.52
N ASP A 75 -13.01 -12.99 -22.90
CA ASP A 75 -13.35 -12.72 -21.50
C ASP A 75 -13.13 -14.00 -20.69
N MET A 76 -12.21 -13.94 -19.71
CA MET A 76 -11.75 -15.13 -18.98
C MET A 76 -12.53 -15.39 -17.71
N GLN A 77 -13.09 -14.35 -17.06
CA GLN A 77 -13.82 -14.52 -15.80
C GLN A 77 -15.16 -13.77 -15.73
N GLY A 78 -15.50 -12.93 -16.70
CA GLY A 78 -16.80 -12.25 -16.81
C GLY A 78 -16.99 -11.06 -15.87
N CYS A 79 -15.99 -10.68 -15.08
CA CYS A 79 -16.05 -9.55 -14.17
C CYS A 79 -14.64 -9.10 -13.76
N HIS A 80 -14.52 -7.87 -13.22
CA HIS A 80 -13.22 -7.33 -12.87
C HIS A 80 -12.52 -8.04 -11.71
N THR A 81 -13.24 -8.55 -10.71
CA THR A 81 -12.63 -9.12 -9.49
C THR A 81 -13.46 -10.26 -8.94
N VAL A 82 -12.80 -11.38 -8.64
CA VAL A 82 -13.34 -12.51 -7.91
C VAL A 82 -12.49 -12.73 -6.66
N ASN A 83 -13.15 -12.85 -5.49
CA ASN A 83 -12.50 -13.22 -4.24
C ASN A 83 -12.77 -14.70 -3.95
N TYR A 84 -11.76 -15.40 -3.46
CA TYR A 84 -11.78 -16.83 -3.17
C TYR A 84 -11.60 -17.03 -1.66
N PRO A 85 -12.68 -17.18 -0.89
CA PRO A 85 -12.62 -17.45 0.54
C PRO A 85 -12.37 -18.93 0.87
N GLU A 86 -12.37 -19.82 -0.14
CA GLU A 86 -12.23 -21.25 0.01
C GLU A 86 -10.83 -21.62 0.49
N TYR A 87 -10.76 -22.55 1.46
CA TYR A 87 -9.49 -23.00 2.04
C TYR A 87 -8.59 -23.74 1.03
N ASP A 88 -9.18 -24.42 0.06
CA ASP A 88 -8.45 -25.23 -0.94
C ASP A 88 -7.90 -24.41 -2.10
N THR A 89 -8.27 -23.14 -2.20
CA THR A 89 -7.77 -22.24 -3.23
C THR A 89 -6.54 -21.50 -2.73
N ARG A 90 -5.43 -21.58 -3.49
CA ARG A 90 -4.15 -20.99 -3.08
C ARG A 90 -4.09 -19.48 -3.21
N TRP A 91 -4.83 -18.91 -4.17
CA TRP A 91 -4.93 -17.45 -4.37
C TRP A 91 -6.17 -16.92 -3.63
N THR A 92 -6.07 -15.71 -3.15
CA THR A 92 -7.15 -15.04 -2.42
C THR A 92 -8.05 -14.22 -3.33
N ARG A 93 -7.56 -13.85 -4.51
CA ARG A 93 -8.26 -13.00 -5.48
C ARG A 93 -7.76 -13.27 -6.88
N SER A 94 -8.65 -13.10 -7.88
CA SER A 94 -8.27 -12.90 -9.28
C SER A 94 -8.84 -11.58 -9.80
N VAL A 95 -8.08 -10.92 -10.67
CA VAL A 95 -8.45 -9.63 -11.28
C VAL A 95 -8.27 -9.73 -12.79
N GLU A 96 -9.36 -9.54 -13.53
CA GLU A 96 -9.34 -9.42 -14.98
C GLU A 96 -9.35 -7.93 -15.38
N HIS A 97 -8.20 -7.45 -15.84
CA HIS A 97 -7.93 -6.02 -15.94
C HIS A 97 -8.79 -5.28 -16.96
N LYS A 98 -9.16 -5.91 -18.09
CA LYS A 98 -9.97 -5.27 -19.15
C LYS A 98 -11.32 -4.75 -18.66
N HIS A 99 -11.88 -5.33 -17.61
CA HIS A 99 -13.16 -4.89 -17.06
C HIS A 99 -13.09 -3.55 -16.29
N PHE A 100 -11.87 -3.03 -16.02
CA PHE A 100 -11.72 -1.70 -15.47
C PHE A 100 -11.72 -0.59 -16.52
N THR A 101 -11.55 -0.95 -17.80
CA THR A 101 -11.56 -0.02 -18.95
C THR A 101 -12.62 -0.45 -19.97
N PRO A 102 -13.93 -0.47 -19.59
CA PRO A 102 -14.99 -1.02 -20.44
C PRO A 102 -15.22 -0.23 -21.75
N TRP A 103 -14.59 0.94 -21.87
CA TRP A 103 -14.58 1.76 -23.11
C TRP A 103 -13.48 1.34 -24.08
N GLU A 104 -12.54 0.50 -23.68
CA GLU A 104 -11.51 -0.07 -24.53
C GLU A 104 -11.95 -1.43 -25.07
N ASN A 105 -11.49 -1.78 -26.26
CA ASN A 105 -11.78 -3.06 -26.87
C ASN A 105 -10.49 -3.87 -27.02
N HIS A 106 -10.44 -5.01 -26.36
CA HIS A 106 -9.29 -5.91 -26.34
C HIS A 106 -9.72 -7.34 -26.68
N ASP A 107 -9.10 -7.93 -27.70
CA ASP A 107 -9.33 -9.33 -28.10
C ASP A 107 -8.78 -10.30 -27.05
N ASN A 108 -7.71 -9.91 -26.37
CA ASN A 108 -7.06 -10.68 -25.31
C ASN A 108 -7.39 -10.09 -23.93
N SER A 109 -7.17 -10.91 -22.91
CA SER A 109 -7.32 -10.50 -21.52
C SER A 109 -6.13 -10.96 -20.66
N ILE A 110 -5.87 -10.23 -19.59
CA ILE A 110 -4.92 -10.61 -18.55
C ILE A 110 -5.69 -10.78 -17.25
N VAL A 111 -5.57 -11.97 -16.66
CA VAL A 111 -6.05 -12.25 -15.30
C VAL A 111 -4.84 -12.34 -14.37
N THR A 112 -4.88 -11.55 -13.30
CA THR A 112 -3.88 -11.56 -12.24
C THR A 112 -4.42 -12.29 -11.03
N PHE A 113 -3.71 -13.31 -10.57
CA PHE A 113 -4.00 -14.05 -9.34
C PHE A 113 -3.12 -13.53 -8.21
N GLU A 114 -3.72 -13.20 -7.06
CA GLU A 114 -3.06 -12.69 -5.87
C GLU A 114 -2.87 -13.81 -4.84
N TYR A 115 -1.62 -14.04 -4.43
CA TYR A 115 -1.26 -15.02 -3.41
C TYR A 115 -0.78 -14.27 -2.17
N SER A 116 -1.50 -14.39 -1.07
CA SER A 116 -1.16 -13.74 0.20
C SER A 116 -0.32 -14.68 1.07
N HIS A 117 0.78 -14.19 1.60
CA HIS A 117 1.64 -14.92 2.53
C HIS A 117 2.25 -14.00 3.61
N GLU A 118 2.87 -14.60 4.60
CA GLU A 118 3.62 -13.84 5.61
C GLU A 118 4.77 -13.08 4.97
N TRP A 119 4.91 -11.82 5.38
CA TRP A 119 6.02 -10.98 4.98
C TRP A 119 7.33 -11.45 5.62
N ARG A 120 8.41 -11.30 4.89
CA ARG A 120 9.78 -11.49 5.36
C ARG A 120 10.64 -10.32 4.88
N ARG A 121 11.75 -10.06 5.54
CA ARG A 121 12.69 -9.01 5.10
C ARG A 121 13.06 -9.19 3.64
N GLY A 122 12.91 -8.11 2.88
CA GLY A 122 13.11 -8.10 1.42
C GLY A 122 11.81 -8.17 0.62
N ASP A 123 10.72 -8.60 1.23
CA ASP A 123 9.39 -8.54 0.62
C ASP A 123 8.80 -7.12 0.75
N ILE A 124 7.84 -6.80 -0.11
CA ILE A 124 7.06 -5.57 0.00
C ILE A 124 5.94 -5.79 1.03
N PRO A 125 5.87 -5.03 2.14
CA PRO A 125 4.76 -5.12 3.08
C PRO A 125 3.52 -4.43 2.49
N TYR A 126 2.41 -5.16 2.37
CA TYR A 126 1.14 -4.59 1.87
C TYR A 126 0.17 -4.27 2.99
N TYR A 127 0.10 -5.14 4.01
CA TYR A 127 -0.89 -5.03 5.07
C TYR A 127 -0.26 -5.29 6.43
N PRO A 128 -0.49 -4.42 7.45
CA PRO A 128 -0.21 -4.76 8.83
C PRO A 128 -1.15 -5.87 9.31
N VAL A 129 -0.62 -6.83 10.04
CA VAL A 129 -1.39 -7.91 10.68
C VAL A 129 -1.53 -7.58 12.15
N ARG A 130 -2.75 -7.24 12.58
CA ARG A 130 -3.02 -6.87 13.97
C ARG A 130 -3.17 -8.12 14.83
N LEU A 131 -2.06 -8.72 15.22
CA LEU A 131 -2.04 -9.76 16.23
C LEU A 131 -2.02 -9.13 17.62
N ALA A 132 -2.66 -9.78 18.58
CA ALA A 132 -2.66 -9.29 19.98
C ALA A 132 -1.25 -9.25 20.59
N GLU A 133 -0.40 -10.17 20.18
CA GLU A 133 1.02 -10.27 20.60
C GLU A 133 1.89 -9.12 20.05
N ASP A 134 1.57 -8.57 18.88
CA ASP A 134 2.29 -7.44 18.30
C ASP A 134 1.96 -6.11 18.97
N GLN A 135 0.83 -6.02 19.69
CA GLN A 135 0.36 -4.75 20.24
C GLN A 135 1.35 -4.13 21.23
N ALA A 136 1.98 -4.94 22.07
CA ALA A 136 2.94 -4.44 23.06
C ALA A 136 4.23 -3.89 22.40
N VAL A 137 4.67 -4.51 21.29
CA VAL A 137 5.81 -4.03 20.52
C VAL A 137 5.44 -2.78 19.73
N LEU A 138 4.25 -2.74 19.14
CA LEU A 138 3.73 -1.55 18.46
C LEU A 138 3.64 -0.35 19.39
N ASP A 139 3.10 -0.53 20.62
CA ASP A 139 2.96 0.55 21.60
C ASP A 139 4.33 1.14 21.98
N GLN A 140 5.37 0.31 22.06
CA GLN A 140 6.73 0.78 22.29
C GLN A 140 7.27 1.58 21.10
N TYR A 141 7.07 1.11 19.86
CA TYR A 141 7.45 1.89 18.67
C TYR A 141 6.71 3.23 18.59
N ILE A 142 5.43 3.26 18.92
CA ILE A 142 4.65 4.51 18.98
C ILE A 142 5.26 5.45 20.02
N ALA A 143 5.56 4.96 21.23
CA ALA A 143 6.17 5.77 22.28
C ALA A 143 7.55 6.33 21.86
N MET A 144 8.35 5.58 21.11
CA MET A 144 9.61 6.07 20.52
C MET A 144 9.34 7.14 19.46
N ALA A 145 8.35 6.94 18.60
CA ALA A 145 7.97 7.89 17.55
C ALA A 145 7.53 9.24 18.13
N GLU A 146 6.81 9.23 19.26
CA GLU A 146 6.38 10.44 19.98
C GLU A 146 7.54 11.28 20.53
N GLN A 147 8.73 10.69 20.69
CA GLN A 147 9.92 11.43 21.12
C GLN A 147 10.64 12.16 19.95
N LEU A 148 10.16 12.04 18.72
CA LEU A 148 10.77 12.59 17.54
C LEU A 148 9.95 13.77 16.97
N PRO A 149 10.13 15.01 17.48
CA PRO A 149 9.28 16.15 17.11
C PRO A 149 9.40 16.57 15.64
N SER A 150 10.49 16.19 14.98
CA SER A 150 10.73 16.47 13.53
C SER A 150 10.37 15.30 12.63
N VAL A 151 9.66 14.27 13.12
CA VAL A 151 9.23 13.12 12.33
C VAL A 151 7.74 12.90 12.53
N THR A 152 7.01 12.78 11.43
CA THR A 152 5.61 12.38 11.42
C THR A 152 5.45 11.04 10.72
N PHE A 153 4.92 10.06 11.43
CA PHE A 153 4.57 8.76 10.84
C PHE A 153 3.17 8.85 10.21
N ALA A 154 3.06 8.52 8.93
CA ALA A 154 1.83 8.65 8.18
C ALA A 154 1.57 7.43 7.28
N GLY A 155 0.32 7.30 6.83
CA GLY A 155 -0.10 6.22 5.95
C GLY A 155 -0.24 4.87 6.65
N ARG A 156 -0.63 3.87 5.86
CA ARG A 156 -0.96 2.52 6.34
C ARG A 156 0.17 1.85 7.10
N LEU A 157 1.39 1.92 6.58
CA LEU A 157 2.55 1.24 7.15
C LEU A 157 3.18 2.06 8.28
N GLY A 158 3.30 3.38 8.11
CA GLY A 158 3.88 4.27 9.12
C GLY A 158 3.06 4.34 10.41
N THR A 159 1.75 4.12 10.34
CA THR A 159 0.86 4.10 11.50
C THR A 159 0.39 2.69 11.90
N TYR A 160 0.88 1.65 11.22
CA TYR A 160 0.48 0.24 11.42
C TYR A 160 -1.05 0.06 11.45
N ARG A 161 -1.78 0.75 10.56
CA ARG A 161 -3.25 0.70 10.45
C ARG A 161 -3.68 0.29 9.06
N TYR A 162 -4.74 -0.52 8.98
CA TYR A 162 -5.40 -0.73 7.70
C TYR A 162 -6.18 0.53 7.30
N MET A 163 -5.92 1.00 6.08
CA MET A 163 -6.61 2.16 5.51
C MET A 163 -6.89 1.91 4.02
N ASP A 164 -8.07 2.29 3.57
CA ASP A 164 -8.37 2.41 2.16
C ASP A 164 -7.76 3.71 1.59
N MET A 165 -7.69 3.83 0.27
CA MET A 165 -7.00 4.97 -0.36
C MET A 165 -7.61 6.32 -0.01
N ASP A 166 -8.93 6.41 0.02
CA ASP A 166 -9.67 7.64 0.38
C ASP A 166 -9.33 8.09 1.82
N VAL A 167 -9.31 7.15 2.77
CA VAL A 167 -8.90 7.42 4.15
C VAL A 167 -7.44 7.86 4.21
N THR A 168 -6.55 7.18 3.47
CA THR A 168 -5.12 7.54 3.41
C THR A 168 -4.92 8.95 2.88
N ILE A 169 -5.63 9.34 1.80
CA ILE A 169 -5.58 10.69 1.24
C ILE A 169 -6.11 11.72 2.24
N ALA A 170 -7.26 11.44 2.87
CA ALA A 170 -7.84 12.35 3.86
C ALA A 170 -6.92 12.59 5.06
N GLU A 171 -6.27 11.55 5.57
CA GLU A 171 -5.28 11.67 6.65
C GLU A 171 -4.01 12.40 6.20
N ALA A 172 -3.53 12.18 4.98
CA ALA A 172 -2.39 12.90 4.43
C ALA A 172 -2.66 14.41 4.33
N LEU A 173 -3.84 14.81 3.84
CA LEU A 173 -4.26 16.22 3.78
C LEU A 173 -4.35 16.84 5.18
N LYS A 174 -4.88 16.11 6.16
CA LYS A 174 -4.94 16.57 7.55
C LYS A 174 -3.54 16.72 8.16
N THR A 175 -2.65 15.77 7.92
CA THR A 175 -1.25 15.83 8.37
C THR A 175 -0.53 17.04 7.78
N ALA A 176 -0.69 17.29 6.48
CA ALA A 176 -0.08 18.45 5.81
C ALA A 176 -0.56 19.82 6.34
N GLN A 177 -1.76 19.88 6.93
CA GLN A 177 -2.27 21.10 7.57
C GLN A 177 -1.69 21.34 8.98
N GLN A 178 -1.04 20.35 9.56
CA GLN A 178 -0.46 20.40 10.91
C GLN A 178 1.06 20.62 10.89
N LEU A 179 1.70 20.46 9.73
CA LEU A 179 3.09 20.76 9.46
C LEU A 179 3.31 22.20 9.02
#